data_241f00c6023afc35c0f7aa1d91ba9aa8
#
_entry.id   241f00c6023afc35c0f7aa1d91ba9aa8
#
_cell.length_a   1.000
_cell.length_b   1.000
_cell.length_c   1.000
_cell.angle_alpha   90.00
_cell.angle_beta   90.00
_cell.angle_gamma   90.00
#
_symmetry.space_group_name_H-M   'P 1'
#
loop_
_entity.id
_entity.type
_entity.pdbx_description
1 polymer ?
#
loop_
_entity_poly.entity_id
_entity_poly.type
_entity_poly.pdbx_seq_one_letter_code
_entity_poly.pdbx_strand_id
1 'polypeptide(L)'
;MSFSDTLVLIKKTTFIEKRKNRHVKSMNNKKDIRQVCFDQVKDNNDINYIDEGIAIHTDIRELPIEEGSMQIDMVTIVTCSKGKLQIELNTFPHILRHNEILVCLPNDIIDNWMMSLDFEGSILCLSQSKILEQISENDLWEKAFQLAENPIIQVSEDSLEMSKLYGAMLMQKIKMKHTLFHREIIISIVKAALYELLSNVDNNNLITNGKGLMKQRDILFKRFIRLLAQTRVKPRDISWYANQLCVTPKYLSTVCKQASGKTALGWINEYVSLDIRFWLKNSNKTIKEVAHLLKFPNISFFGKYCRTHFGISPTEYRKQLRRQTDKSL
;
A
#
# COMPACT_ATOMS: atom_id res chain seq x y z
N MET A 1 13.79 -12.11 41.54
CA MET A 1 13.46 -11.11 40.50
C MET A 1 14.78 -10.59 39.97
N SER A 2 15.04 -10.81 38.69
CA SER A 2 16.30 -10.43 38.08
C SER A 2 16.23 -8.93 37.64
N PHE A 3 17.40 -8.31 37.49
CA PHE A 3 17.53 -6.90 37.09
C PHE A 3 16.81 -6.59 35.75
N SER A 4 16.62 -7.63 34.92
CA SER A 4 15.86 -7.52 33.65
C SER A 4 14.36 -7.38 33.87
N ASP A 5 13.78 -7.98 34.91
CA ASP A 5 12.36 -7.90 35.22
C ASP A 5 11.97 -6.50 35.73
N THR A 6 12.89 -5.87 36.46
CA THR A 6 12.70 -4.50 36.97
C THR A 6 12.74 -3.46 35.85
N LEU A 7 13.61 -3.64 34.86
CA LEU A 7 13.69 -2.74 33.68
C LEU A 7 12.44 -2.83 32.78
N VAL A 8 11.87 -4.02 32.64
CA VAL A 8 10.61 -4.26 31.91
C VAL A 8 9.42 -3.62 32.64
N LEU A 9 9.40 -3.68 33.98
CA LEU A 9 8.36 -3.03 34.79
C LEU A 9 8.47 -1.50 34.72
N ILE A 10 9.67 -0.94 34.83
CA ILE A 10 9.90 0.51 34.73
C ILE A 10 9.48 1.05 33.35
N LYS A 11 9.83 0.32 32.26
CA LYS A 11 9.38 0.69 30.91
C LYS A 11 7.85 0.57 30.74
N LYS A 12 7.21 -0.45 31.34
CA LYS A 12 5.74 -0.57 31.34
C LYS A 12 5.04 0.55 32.15
N THR A 13 5.57 0.91 33.29
CA THR A 13 4.99 1.97 34.14
C THR A 13 5.12 3.35 33.46
N THR A 14 6.28 3.64 32.87
CA THR A 14 6.51 4.86 32.09
C THR A 14 5.61 4.90 30.82
N PHE A 15 5.31 3.75 30.23
CA PHE A 15 4.40 3.67 29.09
C PHE A 15 2.95 3.95 29.49
N ILE A 16 2.48 3.44 30.62
CA ILE A 16 1.12 3.67 31.12
C ILE A 16 0.94 5.14 31.58
N GLU A 17 1.94 5.73 32.22
CA GLU A 17 1.91 7.15 32.60
C GLU A 17 2.00 8.08 31.37
N LYS A 18 2.86 7.79 30.39
CA LYS A 18 2.89 8.50 29.09
C LYS A 18 1.55 8.39 28.35
N ARG A 19 0.86 7.25 28.43
CA ARG A 19 -0.45 7.04 27.78
C ARG A 19 -1.55 7.85 28.48
N LYS A 20 -1.59 7.91 29.82
CA LYS A 20 -2.52 8.75 30.57
C LYS A 20 -2.31 10.25 30.31
N ASN A 21 -1.07 10.70 30.29
CA ASN A 21 -0.74 12.10 29.99
C ASN A 21 -0.96 12.48 28.51
N ARG A 22 -0.87 11.52 27.57
CA ARG A 22 -1.18 11.75 26.15
C ARG A 22 -2.69 11.82 25.90
N HIS A 23 -3.51 11.01 26.59
CA HIS A 23 -4.97 11.08 26.42
C HIS A 23 -5.54 12.44 26.85
N VAL A 24 -4.93 13.08 27.85
CA VAL A 24 -5.32 14.43 28.31
C VAL A 24 -4.78 15.53 27.39
N LYS A 25 -3.62 15.31 26.70
CA LYS A 25 -3.05 16.27 25.72
C LYS A 25 -3.60 16.13 24.30
N SER A 26 -4.22 14.98 23.94
CA SER A 26 -4.64 14.71 22.55
C SER A 26 -5.91 15.47 22.14
N MET A 27 -6.55 16.21 23.02
CA MET A 27 -7.73 17.01 22.66
C MET A 27 -7.42 18.35 21.97
N ASN A 28 -6.15 18.79 21.90
CA ASN A 28 -5.83 20.13 21.36
C ASN A 28 -4.54 20.26 20.54
N ASN A 29 -3.92 19.18 20.03
CA ASN A 29 -2.79 19.32 19.11
C ASN A 29 -3.05 18.49 17.84
N LYS A 30 -3.12 19.15 16.66
CA LYS A 30 -2.83 18.51 15.37
C LYS A 30 -1.43 17.90 15.49
N LYS A 31 -1.32 16.58 15.65
CA LYS A 31 -0.05 15.87 15.48
C LYS A 31 0.42 16.16 14.07
N ASP A 32 1.61 16.73 13.91
CA ASP A 32 2.29 16.79 12.63
C ASP A 32 2.58 15.34 12.21
N ILE A 33 1.86 14.86 11.21
CA ILE A 33 2.06 13.54 10.62
C ILE A 33 3.18 13.72 9.59
N ARG A 34 4.33 13.09 9.85
CA ARG A 34 5.44 13.08 8.90
C ARG A 34 5.06 12.24 7.68
N GLN A 35 5.23 12.79 6.49
CA GLN A 35 5.13 12.01 5.26
C GLN A 35 6.46 11.32 4.98
N VAL A 36 6.43 10.01 4.77
CA VAL A 36 7.58 9.20 4.40
C VAL A 36 7.39 8.73 2.96
N CYS A 37 8.11 9.37 2.05
CA CYS A 37 8.08 9.06 0.63
C CYS A 37 9.14 8.01 0.29
N PHE A 38 8.86 7.20 -0.74
CA PHE A 38 9.80 6.18 -1.22
C PHE A 38 11.20 6.76 -1.52
N ASP A 39 11.27 7.99 -2.04
CA ASP A 39 12.54 8.67 -2.34
C ASP A 39 13.38 8.94 -1.08
N GLN A 40 12.76 9.16 0.08
CA GLN A 40 13.46 9.33 1.36
C GLN A 40 14.03 8.01 1.89
N VAL A 41 13.34 6.89 1.59
CA VAL A 41 13.84 5.54 1.88
C VAL A 41 15.10 5.24 1.05
N LYS A 42 15.16 5.77 -0.17
CA LYS A 42 16.26 5.61 -1.11
C LYS A 42 17.57 6.26 -0.64
N ASP A 43 17.47 7.39 0.03
CA ASP A 43 18.65 8.16 0.47
C ASP A 43 19.33 7.58 1.73
N ASN A 44 18.76 6.51 2.32
CA ASN A 44 19.32 5.86 3.48
C ASN A 44 20.35 4.79 3.07
N ASN A 45 21.62 5.02 3.38
CA ASN A 45 22.75 4.12 3.05
C ASN A 45 22.65 2.72 3.66
N ASP A 46 21.80 2.53 4.68
CA ASP A 46 21.62 1.25 5.37
C ASP A 46 20.58 0.35 4.66
N ILE A 47 19.87 0.87 3.67
CA ILE A 47 18.89 0.12 2.90
C ILE A 47 19.57 -0.47 1.65
N ASN A 48 19.45 -1.77 1.48
CA ASN A 48 19.88 -2.43 0.25
C ASN A 48 18.91 -2.05 -0.87
N TYR A 49 19.18 -0.91 -1.50
CA TYR A 49 18.36 -0.34 -2.55
C TYR A 49 18.56 -1.10 -3.86
N ILE A 50 17.43 -1.38 -4.51
CA ILE A 50 17.41 -1.92 -5.86
C ILE A 50 16.62 -0.96 -6.71
N ASP A 51 17.17 -0.39 -7.72
CA ASP A 51 16.51 0.31 -8.82
C ASP A 51 15.09 0.92 -8.51
N GLU A 52 14.85 2.06 -9.05
CA GLU A 52 13.63 2.89 -9.16
C GLU A 52 12.31 2.32 -8.60
N GLY A 53 12.18 2.21 -7.31
CA GLY A 53 10.91 1.89 -6.66
C GLY A 53 10.85 0.55 -5.91
N ILE A 54 11.98 -0.13 -5.71
CA ILE A 54 12.10 -1.33 -4.89
C ILE A 54 13.20 -1.11 -3.85
N ALA A 55 12.89 -1.27 -2.57
CA ALA A 55 13.86 -1.27 -1.49
C ALA A 55 13.64 -2.46 -0.58
N ILE A 56 14.70 -3.14 -0.17
CA ILE A 56 14.65 -4.28 0.74
C ILE A 56 15.69 -4.12 1.85
N HIS A 57 15.30 -4.49 3.06
CA HIS A 57 16.20 -4.65 4.18
C HIS A 57 15.91 -5.98 4.90
N THR A 58 16.96 -6.74 5.20
CA THR A 58 16.84 -8.08 5.78
C THR A 58 16.69 -8.07 7.29
N ASP A 59 17.05 -7.00 7.98
CA ASP A 59 16.83 -6.82 9.42
C ASP A 59 16.25 -5.44 9.71
N ILE A 60 14.95 -5.37 9.94
CA ILE A 60 14.23 -4.13 10.20
C ILE A 60 14.74 -3.37 11.45
N ARG A 61 15.45 -4.05 12.36
CA ARG A 61 16.00 -3.43 13.60
C ARG A 61 17.13 -2.45 13.30
N GLU A 62 17.83 -2.64 12.19
CA GLU A 62 18.92 -1.77 11.74
C GLU A 62 18.42 -0.49 11.07
N LEU A 63 17.12 -0.40 10.77
CA LEU A 63 16.56 0.79 10.16
C LEU A 63 16.43 1.92 11.19
N PRO A 64 16.92 3.13 10.87
CA PRO A 64 16.77 4.31 11.72
C PRO A 64 15.32 4.84 11.63
N ILE A 65 14.37 4.08 12.19
CA ILE A 65 12.97 4.49 12.21
C ILE A 65 12.75 5.43 13.39
N GLU A 66 12.47 6.70 13.09
CA GLU A 66 12.20 7.72 14.10
C GLU A 66 10.86 7.48 14.81
N GLU A 67 10.80 7.85 16.10
CA GLU A 67 9.55 7.82 16.87
C GLU A 67 8.56 8.88 16.34
N GLY A 68 7.29 8.49 16.19
CA GLY A 68 6.21 9.40 15.80
C GLY A 68 5.26 8.80 14.77
N SER A 69 4.20 9.56 14.46
CA SER A 69 3.23 9.16 13.44
C SER A 69 3.80 9.43 12.04
N MET A 70 3.80 8.43 11.17
CA MET A 70 4.26 8.57 9.79
C MET A 70 3.19 8.09 8.81
N GLN A 71 3.00 8.82 7.72
CA GLN A 71 2.17 8.42 6.59
C GLN A 71 3.09 7.97 5.46
N ILE A 72 2.90 6.75 4.98
CA ILE A 72 3.72 6.17 3.91
C ILE A 72 3.06 6.35 2.53
N ASP A 73 3.86 6.54 1.47
CA ASP A 73 3.38 6.64 0.08
C ASP A 73 3.65 5.38 -0.76
N MET A 74 4.10 4.31 -0.11
CA MET A 74 4.55 3.07 -0.72
C MET A 74 3.82 1.86 -0.13
N VAL A 75 3.82 0.73 -0.83
CA VAL A 75 3.46 -0.55 -0.21
C VAL A 75 4.65 -1.06 0.57
N THR A 76 4.41 -1.40 1.83
CA THR A 76 5.43 -1.91 2.73
C THR A 76 5.00 -3.30 3.22
N ILE A 77 5.85 -4.29 2.99
CA ILE A 77 5.62 -5.68 3.35
C ILE A 77 6.66 -6.05 4.41
N VAL A 78 6.19 -6.44 5.60
CA VAL A 78 7.04 -6.85 6.72
C VAL A 78 6.80 -8.31 7.03
N THR A 79 7.86 -9.12 7.00
CA THR A 79 7.81 -10.52 7.43
C THR A 79 8.29 -10.64 8.87
N CYS A 80 7.73 -11.58 9.63
CA CYS A 80 8.20 -11.91 10.97
C CYS A 80 8.62 -13.38 11.03
N SER A 81 9.91 -13.62 11.19
CA SER A 81 10.47 -14.97 11.34
C SER A 81 10.69 -15.38 12.79
N LYS A 82 10.74 -14.40 13.72
CA LYS A 82 10.86 -14.66 15.17
C LYS A 82 10.39 -13.43 15.96
N GLY A 83 9.96 -13.65 17.19
CA GLY A 83 9.50 -12.58 18.06
C GLY A 83 8.15 -11.99 17.65
N LYS A 84 7.97 -10.70 17.88
CA LYS A 84 6.74 -9.96 17.54
C LYS A 84 7.01 -8.47 17.31
N LEU A 85 6.25 -7.87 16.37
CA LEU A 85 6.16 -6.45 16.16
C LEU A 85 4.75 -5.97 16.52
N GLN A 86 4.66 -5.07 17.47
CA GLN A 86 3.43 -4.34 17.77
C GLN A 86 3.44 -3.02 17.01
N ILE A 87 2.33 -2.70 16.35
CA ILE A 87 2.20 -1.50 15.50
C ILE A 87 0.76 -1.00 15.55
N GLU A 88 0.58 0.29 15.49
CA GLU A 88 -0.71 0.92 15.30
C GLU A 88 -0.82 1.41 13.85
N LEU A 89 -1.75 0.82 13.09
CA LEU A 89 -1.98 1.16 11.69
C LEU A 89 -3.35 1.81 11.55
N ASN A 90 -3.40 3.05 11.05
CA ASN A 90 -4.63 3.82 10.92
C ASN A 90 -5.45 3.89 12.22
N THR A 91 -4.78 4.06 13.37
CA THR A 91 -5.33 4.06 14.73
C THR A 91 -5.77 2.69 15.29
N PHE A 92 -5.65 1.60 14.53
CA PHE A 92 -5.95 0.26 14.98
C PHE A 92 -4.68 -0.49 15.40
N PRO A 93 -4.64 -1.07 16.62
CA PRO A 93 -3.47 -1.84 17.08
C PRO A 93 -3.42 -3.21 16.39
N HIS A 94 -2.23 -3.55 15.90
CA HIS A 94 -1.93 -4.84 15.31
C HIS A 94 -0.69 -5.45 15.97
N ILE A 95 -0.60 -6.77 15.99
CA ILE A 95 0.57 -7.50 16.49
C ILE A 95 0.94 -8.52 15.43
N LEU A 96 2.07 -8.30 14.79
CA LEU A 96 2.69 -9.24 13.86
C LEU A 96 3.50 -10.28 14.65
N ARG A 97 3.32 -11.56 14.35
CA ARG A 97 3.97 -12.69 15.00
C ARG A 97 4.67 -13.59 13.99
N HIS A 98 5.35 -14.59 14.48
CA HIS A 98 5.91 -15.66 13.66
C HIS A 98 4.86 -16.27 12.71
N ASN A 99 5.25 -16.55 11.49
CA ASN A 99 4.37 -17.00 10.39
C ASN A 99 3.28 -15.99 9.97
N GLU A 100 3.52 -14.71 10.22
CA GLU A 100 2.64 -13.65 9.77
C GLU A 100 3.42 -12.64 8.90
N ILE A 101 2.70 -12.06 7.95
CA ILE A 101 3.21 -10.99 7.07
C ILE A 101 2.27 -9.78 7.24
N LEU A 102 2.85 -8.62 7.55
CA LEU A 102 2.14 -7.35 7.60
C LEU A 102 2.28 -6.63 6.26
N VAL A 103 1.18 -6.16 5.72
CA VAL A 103 1.16 -5.33 4.51
C VAL A 103 0.55 -3.97 4.82
N CYS A 104 1.34 -2.93 4.70
CA CYS A 104 0.88 -1.54 4.78
C CYS A 104 0.71 -0.98 3.38
N LEU A 105 -0.39 -0.29 3.13
CA LEU A 105 -0.74 0.28 1.83
C LEU A 105 -0.36 1.77 1.74
N PRO A 106 -0.23 2.34 0.52
CA PRO A 106 -0.01 3.78 0.36
C PRO A 106 -1.10 4.60 1.04
N ASN A 107 -0.69 5.63 1.77
CA ASN A 107 -1.47 6.50 2.64
C ASN A 107 -1.82 5.92 4.02
N ASP A 108 -1.40 4.72 4.36
CA ASP A 108 -1.52 4.24 5.73
C ASP A 108 -0.69 5.10 6.70
N ILE A 109 -1.24 5.27 7.89
CA ILE A 109 -0.58 5.98 8.99
C ILE A 109 -0.09 4.95 9.99
N ILE A 110 1.23 4.93 10.18
CA ILE A 110 1.93 4.06 11.13
C ILE A 110 2.22 4.88 12.39
N ASP A 111 1.88 4.34 13.56
CA ASP A 111 2.16 4.94 14.87
C ASP A 111 2.49 3.86 15.90
N ASN A 112 3.10 4.24 17.02
CA ASN A 112 3.27 3.41 18.22
C ASN A 112 3.83 1.99 17.96
N TRP A 113 4.82 1.87 17.08
CA TRP A 113 5.45 0.59 16.80
C TRP A 113 6.47 0.19 17.87
N MET A 114 6.54 -1.11 18.18
CA MET A 114 7.46 -1.68 19.16
C MET A 114 7.79 -3.12 18.77
N MET A 115 9.08 -3.44 18.75
CA MET A 115 9.58 -4.79 18.50
C MET A 115 9.99 -5.48 19.80
N SER A 116 9.81 -6.81 19.90
CA SER A 116 10.39 -7.61 20.96
C SER A 116 11.91 -7.72 20.78
N LEU A 117 12.63 -8.02 21.86
CA LEU A 117 14.09 -8.11 21.84
C LEU A 117 14.61 -9.18 20.88
N ASP A 118 13.85 -10.25 20.70
CA ASP A 118 14.14 -11.37 19.83
C ASP A 118 13.49 -11.27 18.45
N PHE A 119 12.99 -10.08 18.07
CA PHE A 119 12.36 -9.88 16.77
C PHE A 119 13.37 -10.09 15.65
N GLU A 120 13.00 -10.92 14.68
CA GLU A 120 13.71 -11.12 13.43
C GLU A 120 12.70 -10.97 12.28
N GLY A 121 12.99 -10.09 11.34
CA GLY A 121 12.08 -9.82 10.23
C GLY A 121 12.71 -8.95 9.15
N SER A 122 12.19 -9.07 7.95
CA SER A 122 12.61 -8.28 6.79
C SER A 122 11.52 -7.34 6.33
N ILE A 123 11.92 -6.30 5.63
CA ILE A 123 11.01 -5.31 5.04
C ILE A 123 11.29 -5.19 3.54
N LEU A 124 10.21 -5.19 2.76
CA LEU A 124 10.22 -4.90 1.33
C LEU A 124 9.31 -3.69 1.08
N CYS A 125 9.88 -2.62 0.53
CA CYS A 125 9.14 -1.42 0.16
C CYS A 125 9.04 -1.34 -1.36
N LEU A 126 7.85 -1.05 -1.87
CA LEU A 126 7.56 -0.97 -3.29
C LEU A 126 6.82 0.33 -3.59
N SER A 127 7.35 1.13 -4.50
CA SER A 127 6.64 2.33 -4.94
C SER A 127 5.34 1.96 -5.66
N GLN A 128 4.31 2.77 -5.48
CA GLN A 128 2.98 2.53 -6.07
C GLN A 128 3.06 2.36 -7.60
N SER A 129 3.89 3.14 -8.29
CA SER A 129 4.05 3.04 -9.75
C SER A 129 4.60 1.68 -10.19
N LYS A 130 5.51 1.08 -9.42
CA LYS A 130 6.12 -0.21 -9.77
C LYS A 130 5.21 -1.39 -9.52
N ILE A 131 4.39 -1.36 -8.46
CA ILE A 131 3.40 -2.42 -8.22
C ILE A 131 2.38 -2.49 -9.35
N LEU A 132 1.84 -1.33 -9.75
CA LEU A 132 0.86 -1.25 -10.82
C LEU A 132 1.41 -1.72 -12.19
N GLU A 133 2.72 -1.63 -12.41
CA GLU A 133 3.37 -2.15 -13.62
C GLU A 133 3.50 -3.68 -13.62
N GLN A 134 3.48 -4.32 -12.45
CA GLN A 134 3.87 -5.73 -12.30
C GLN A 134 2.70 -6.70 -12.15
N ILE A 135 1.58 -6.25 -11.62
CA ILE A 135 0.43 -7.11 -11.33
C ILE A 135 -0.79 -6.60 -12.11
N SER A 136 -1.65 -7.54 -12.55
CA SER A 136 -2.93 -7.20 -13.16
C SER A 136 -3.73 -6.28 -12.23
N GLU A 137 -4.23 -5.16 -12.76
CA GLU A 137 -4.98 -4.17 -11.97
C GLU A 137 -6.17 -4.80 -11.22
N ASN A 138 -6.87 -5.75 -11.85
CA ASN A 138 -8.06 -6.35 -11.26
C ASN A 138 -7.73 -7.19 -10.01
N ASP A 139 -6.64 -7.96 -10.05
CA ASP A 139 -6.25 -8.83 -8.94
C ASP A 139 -5.71 -8.00 -7.76
N LEU A 140 -4.96 -6.94 -8.07
CA LEU A 140 -4.39 -6.04 -7.06
C LEU A 140 -5.44 -5.34 -6.20
N TRP A 141 -6.48 -4.79 -6.81
CA TRP A 141 -7.42 -3.95 -6.09
C TRP A 141 -8.34 -4.73 -5.16
N GLU A 142 -8.76 -5.93 -5.58
CA GLU A 142 -9.55 -6.80 -4.71
C GLU A 142 -8.72 -7.21 -3.46
N LYS A 143 -7.45 -7.56 -3.68
CA LYS A 143 -6.54 -7.95 -2.60
C LYS A 143 -6.10 -6.77 -1.73
N ALA A 144 -5.81 -5.62 -2.33
CA ALA A 144 -5.49 -4.40 -1.58
C ALA A 144 -6.61 -4.01 -0.62
N PHE A 145 -7.87 -4.20 -1.03
CA PHE A 145 -8.99 -3.97 -0.14
C PHE A 145 -9.02 -4.95 1.06
N GLN A 146 -8.80 -6.24 0.80
CA GLN A 146 -8.73 -7.26 1.86
C GLN A 146 -7.60 -6.96 2.84
N LEU A 147 -6.45 -6.49 2.33
CA LEU A 147 -5.29 -6.08 3.12
C LEU A 147 -5.57 -4.80 3.93
N ALA A 148 -6.34 -3.85 3.39
CA ALA A 148 -6.74 -2.65 4.14
C ALA A 148 -7.63 -2.98 5.35
N GLU A 149 -8.45 -4.04 5.27
CA GLU A 149 -9.26 -4.51 6.41
C GLU A 149 -8.46 -5.39 7.38
N ASN A 150 -7.61 -6.27 6.84
CA ASN A 150 -6.80 -7.21 7.59
C ASN A 150 -5.36 -7.15 7.07
N PRO A 151 -4.54 -6.23 7.59
CA PRO A 151 -3.19 -6.00 7.08
C PRO A 151 -2.22 -7.14 7.44
N ILE A 152 -2.62 -8.08 8.31
CA ILE A 152 -1.83 -9.24 8.69
C ILE A 152 -2.34 -10.48 7.97
N ILE A 153 -1.45 -11.15 7.26
CA ILE A 153 -1.68 -12.40 6.55
C ILE A 153 -0.99 -13.51 7.32
N GLN A 154 -1.76 -14.51 7.74
CA GLN A 154 -1.19 -15.75 8.26
C GLN A 154 -0.66 -16.57 7.08
N VAL A 155 0.57 -17.04 7.17
CA VAL A 155 1.19 -17.87 6.14
C VAL A 155 1.65 -19.21 6.73
N SER A 156 1.75 -20.25 5.89
CA SER A 156 2.37 -21.51 6.30
C SER A 156 3.88 -21.34 6.48
N GLU A 157 4.51 -22.28 7.17
CA GLU A 157 5.97 -22.29 7.27
C GLU A 157 6.63 -22.36 5.90
N ASP A 158 6.10 -23.17 5.00
CA ASP A 158 6.59 -23.28 3.61
C ASP A 158 6.51 -21.93 2.88
N SER A 159 5.39 -21.19 3.01
CA SER A 159 5.24 -19.87 2.39
C SER A 159 6.16 -18.83 3.00
N LEU A 160 6.43 -18.91 4.32
CA LEU A 160 7.41 -18.04 4.98
C LEU A 160 8.83 -18.37 4.50
N GLU A 161 9.17 -19.64 4.35
CA GLU A 161 10.45 -20.08 3.79
C GLU A 161 10.62 -19.61 2.35
N MET A 162 9.59 -19.75 1.51
CA MET A 162 9.59 -19.20 0.15
C MET A 162 9.81 -17.69 0.14
N SER A 163 9.18 -16.94 1.04
CA SER A 163 9.40 -15.49 1.18
C SER A 163 10.85 -15.16 1.52
N LYS A 164 11.50 -15.94 2.38
CA LYS A 164 12.93 -15.80 2.71
C LYS A 164 13.81 -16.09 1.49
N LEU A 165 13.48 -17.13 0.72
CA LEU A 165 14.21 -17.47 -0.52
C LEU A 165 14.11 -16.35 -1.57
N TYR A 166 12.92 -15.78 -1.80
CA TYR A 166 12.77 -14.61 -2.66
C TYR A 166 13.61 -13.43 -2.18
N GLY A 167 13.60 -13.15 -0.87
CA GLY A 167 14.44 -12.11 -0.27
C GLY A 167 15.93 -12.35 -0.49
N ALA A 168 16.41 -13.57 -0.26
CA ALA A 168 17.80 -13.96 -0.48
C ALA A 168 18.20 -13.85 -1.96
N MET A 169 17.34 -14.29 -2.89
CA MET A 169 17.57 -14.14 -4.34
C MET A 169 17.66 -12.68 -4.76
N LEU A 170 16.77 -11.83 -4.24
CA LEU A 170 16.80 -10.38 -4.47
C LEU A 170 18.12 -9.80 -3.98
N MET A 171 18.50 -10.06 -2.72
CA MET A 171 19.75 -9.56 -2.13
C MET A 171 20.98 -10.01 -2.91
N GLN A 172 21.02 -11.25 -3.35
CA GLN A 172 22.12 -11.76 -4.16
C GLN A 172 22.20 -11.05 -5.51
N LYS A 173 21.06 -10.86 -6.18
CA LYS A 173 21.01 -10.14 -7.47
C LYS A 173 21.41 -8.69 -7.36
N ILE A 174 21.02 -7.98 -6.29
CA ILE A 174 21.43 -6.61 -6.02
C ILE A 174 22.97 -6.49 -5.94
N LYS A 175 23.61 -7.42 -5.25
CA LYS A 175 25.07 -7.43 -5.04
C LYS A 175 25.87 -7.79 -6.31
N MET A 176 25.21 -8.39 -7.29
CA MET A 176 25.87 -8.77 -8.55
C MET A 176 26.05 -7.55 -9.45
N LYS A 177 27.13 -7.56 -10.26
CA LYS A 177 27.33 -6.54 -11.29
C LYS A 177 26.16 -6.54 -12.27
N HIS A 178 25.80 -5.36 -12.78
CA HIS A 178 24.77 -5.21 -13.80
C HIS A 178 25.11 -6.07 -15.03
N THR A 179 24.22 -7.00 -15.34
CA THR A 179 24.30 -7.87 -16.52
C THR A 179 23.11 -7.55 -17.44
N LEU A 180 23.17 -8.03 -18.66
CA LEU A 180 22.04 -7.99 -19.57
C LEU A 180 20.81 -8.61 -18.86
N PHE A 181 19.65 -7.96 -18.93
CA PHE A 181 18.41 -8.35 -18.24
C PHE A 181 18.44 -8.35 -16.69
N HIS A 182 19.41 -7.65 -16.09
CA HIS A 182 19.51 -7.57 -14.62
C HIS A 182 18.21 -7.05 -13.98
N ARG A 183 17.65 -5.98 -14.54
CA ARG A 183 16.41 -5.35 -14.12
C ARG A 183 15.20 -6.27 -14.28
N GLU A 184 15.08 -6.93 -15.44
CA GLU A 184 13.98 -7.84 -15.74
C GLU A 184 13.97 -9.04 -14.79
N ILE A 185 15.15 -9.54 -14.42
CA ILE A 185 15.28 -10.64 -13.45
C ILE A 185 14.79 -10.17 -12.07
N ILE A 186 15.23 -9.02 -11.60
CA ILE A 186 14.78 -8.47 -10.29
C ILE A 186 13.27 -8.28 -10.27
N ILE A 187 12.72 -7.65 -11.30
CA ILE A 187 11.28 -7.45 -11.45
C ILE A 187 10.52 -8.78 -11.43
N SER A 188 11.05 -9.81 -12.10
CA SER A 188 10.43 -11.13 -12.15
C SER A 188 10.42 -11.82 -10.78
N ILE A 189 11.48 -11.67 -9.99
CA ILE A 189 11.55 -12.20 -8.62
C ILE A 189 10.53 -11.47 -7.71
N VAL A 190 10.47 -10.14 -7.78
CA VAL A 190 9.49 -9.35 -7.01
C VAL A 190 8.07 -9.74 -7.41
N LYS A 191 7.80 -9.90 -8.70
CA LYS A 191 6.50 -10.32 -9.20
C LYS A 191 6.10 -11.71 -8.69
N ALA A 192 7.01 -12.67 -8.70
CA ALA A 192 6.77 -14.00 -8.14
C ALA A 192 6.45 -13.93 -6.65
N ALA A 193 7.23 -13.18 -5.87
CA ALA A 193 6.98 -12.97 -4.44
C ALA A 193 5.62 -12.31 -4.15
N LEU A 194 5.20 -11.35 -5.00
CA LEU A 194 3.90 -10.71 -4.86
C LEU A 194 2.74 -11.67 -5.19
N TYR A 195 2.85 -12.52 -6.21
CA TYR A 195 1.83 -13.51 -6.50
C TYR A 195 1.72 -14.58 -5.40
N GLU A 196 2.85 -15.01 -4.82
CA GLU A 196 2.86 -15.89 -3.65
C GLU A 196 2.14 -15.24 -2.45
N LEU A 197 2.43 -13.98 -2.17
CA LEU A 197 1.75 -13.22 -1.12
C LEU A 197 0.24 -13.12 -1.38
N LEU A 198 -0.17 -12.78 -2.60
CA LEU A 198 -1.57 -12.63 -2.98
C LEU A 198 -2.35 -13.94 -2.91
N SER A 199 -1.72 -15.08 -3.21
CA SER A 199 -2.35 -16.40 -3.07
C SER A 199 -2.65 -16.75 -1.61
N ASN A 200 -1.79 -16.32 -0.68
CA ASN A 200 -2.03 -16.48 0.75
C ASN A 200 -3.17 -15.61 1.29
N VAL A 201 -3.44 -14.46 0.67
CA VAL A 201 -4.59 -13.60 1.05
C VAL A 201 -5.92 -14.33 0.88
N ASP A 202 -6.08 -15.11 -0.19
CA ASP A 202 -7.32 -15.88 -0.43
C ASP A 202 -7.52 -17.00 0.59
N ASN A 203 -6.45 -17.72 0.91
CA ASN A 203 -6.50 -18.82 1.87
C ASN A 203 -6.95 -18.32 3.26
N ASN A 204 -6.49 -17.13 3.67
CA ASN A 204 -6.91 -16.53 4.95
C ASN A 204 -8.38 -16.17 5.02
N ASN A 205 -9.00 -15.78 3.90
CA ASN A 205 -10.43 -15.48 3.86
C ASN A 205 -11.30 -16.72 4.06
N LEU A 206 -10.84 -17.90 3.66
CA LEU A 206 -11.54 -19.16 3.91
C LEU A 206 -11.52 -19.53 5.41
N ILE A 207 -10.48 -19.12 6.13
CA ILE A 207 -10.28 -19.41 7.56
C ILE A 207 -11.00 -18.39 8.44
N THR A 208 -11.02 -17.10 8.05
CA THR A 208 -11.60 -16.01 8.86
C THR A 208 -13.11 -15.83 8.67
N ASN A 209 -13.70 -16.32 7.59
CA ASN A 209 -15.15 -16.27 7.34
C ASN A 209 -16.00 -17.02 8.40
N GLY A 210 -15.38 -17.65 9.39
CA GLY A 210 -16.05 -18.33 10.50
C GLY A 210 -16.30 -17.48 11.76
N LYS A 211 -15.79 -16.23 11.88
CA LYS A 211 -15.82 -15.48 13.16
C LYS A 211 -16.20 -13.99 13.06
N GLY A 212 -16.97 -13.54 12.11
CA GLY A 212 -17.49 -12.18 12.15
C GLY A 212 -18.59 -11.94 11.13
N LEU A 213 -19.79 -11.60 11.58
CA LEU A 213 -20.85 -11.03 10.75
C LEU A 213 -20.31 -9.74 10.10
N MET A 214 -19.86 -9.83 8.85
CA MET A 214 -19.46 -8.65 8.06
C MET A 214 -20.62 -7.65 8.07
N LYS A 215 -20.34 -6.41 8.50
CA LYS A 215 -21.35 -5.36 8.48
C LYS A 215 -21.81 -5.12 7.04
N GLN A 216 -23.12 -4.97 6.82
CA GLN A 216 -23.69 -4.76 5.48
C GLN A 216 -23.02 -3.63 4.68
N ARG A 217 -22.50 -2.60 5.38
CA ARG A 217 -21.74 -1.50 4.79
C ARG A 217 -20.43 -1.97 4.13
N ASP A 218 -19.71 -2.93 4.75
CA ASP A 218 -18.42 -3.41 4.28
C ASP A 218 -18.61 -4.29 3.03
N ILE A 219 -19.69 -5.05 3.00
CA ILE A 219 -20.14 -5.79 1.80
C ILE A 219 -20.44 -4.82 0.66
N LEU A 220 -21.16 -3.73 0.92
CA LEU A 220 -21.50 -2.74 -0.11
C LEU A 220 -20.24 -2.06 -0.64
N PHE A 221 -19.29 -1.69 0.23
CA PHE A 221 -18.04 -1.10 -0.20
C PHE A 221 -17.22 -2.08 -1.07
N LYS A 222 -17.10 -3.35 -0.68
CA LYS A 222 -16.46 -4.40 -1.50
C LYS A 222 -17.11 -4.52 -2.89
N ARG A 223 -18.43 -4.54 -2.95
CA ARG A 223 -19.16 -4.58 -4.22
C ARG A 223 -18.88 -3.35 -5.08
N PHE A 224 -18.80 -2.18 -4.47
CA PHE A 224 -18.46 -0.93 -5.18
C PHE A 224 -17.04 -0.97 -5.77
N ILE A 225 -16.04 -1.35 -4.98
CA ILE A 225 -14.63 -1.43 -5.44
C ILE A 225 -14.50 -2.48 -6.54
N ARG A 226 -15.13 -3.66 -6.39
CA ARG A 226 -15.16 -4.69 -7.44
C ARG A 226 -15.80 -4.16 -8.73
N LEU A 227 -16.95 -3.50 -8.65
CA LEU A 227 -17.61 -2.89 -9.79
C LEU A 227 -16.72 -1.85 -10.47
N LEU A 228 -16.06 -0.99 -9.68
CA LEU A 228 -15.14 0.03 -10.17
C LEU A 228 -13.92 -0.58 -10.88
N ALA A 229 -13.32 -1.64 -10.33
CA ALA A 229 -12.20 -2.35 -10.93
C ALA A 229 -12.58 -3.05 -12.24
N GLN A 230 -13.72 -3.75 -12.27
CA GLN A 230 -14.17 -4.51 -13.44
C GLN A 230 -14.70 -3.64 -14.58
N THR A 231 -15.06 -2.39 -14.29
CA THR A 231 -15.58 -1.46 -15.31
C THR A 231 -14.44 -0.97 -16.22
N ARG A 232 -14.41 -1.44 -17.46
CA ARG A 232 -13.33 -1.15 -18.42
C ARG A 232 -13.15 0.35 -18.70
N VAL A 233 -14.25 1.11 -18.87
CA VAL A 233 -14.23 2.56 -18.98
C VAL A 233 -15.10 3.13 -17.87
N LYS A 234 -14.45 3.75 -16.90
CA LYS A 234 -15.06 4.16 -15.64
C LYS A 234 -15.93 5.40 -15.79
N PRO A 235 -17.27 5.29 -15.61
CA PRO A 235 -18.12 6.46 -15.48
C PRO A 235 -17.64 7.35 -14.34
N ARG A 236 -17.63 8.67 -14.57
CA ARG A 236 -17.20 9.66 -13.55
C ARG A 236 -18.35 10.11 -12.65
N ASP A 237 -19.56 9.66 -12.96
CA ASP A 237 -20.75 9.95 -12.17
C ASP A 237 -20.99 8.84 -11.13
N ILE A 238 -21.05 9.22 -9.87
CA ILE A 238 -21.35 8.33 -8.75
C ILE A 238 -22.74 7.67 -8.90
N SER A 239 -23.69 8.36 -9.55
CA SER A 239 -25.07 7.87 -9.72
C SER A 239 -25.09 6.56 -10.50
N TRP A 240 -24.22 6.41 -11.49
CA TRP A 240 -24.12 5.18 -12.27
C TRP A 240 -23.78 3.97 -11.37
N TYR A 241 -22.76 4.12 -10.51
CA TYR A 241 -22.35 3.04 -9.58
C TYR A 241 -23.40 2.77 -8.51
N ALA A 242 -24.01 3.82 -7.99
CA ALA A 242 -25.07 3.70 -6.99
C ALA A 242 -26.28 2.93 -7.54
N ASN A 243 -26.68 3.20 -8.79
CA ASN A 243 -27.74 2.49 -9.49
C ASN A 243 -27.40 1.00 -9.69
N GLN A 244 -26.16 0.68 -10.12
CA GLN A 244 -25.71 -0.71 -10.27
C GLN A 244 -25.71 -1.48 -8.94
N LEU A 245 -25.53 -0.78 -7.82
CA LEU A 245 -25.50 -1.36 -6.48
C LEU A 245 -26.86 -1.27 -5.74
N CYS A 246 -27.89 -0.73 -6.40
CA CYS A 246 -29.25 -0.55 -5.85
C CYS A 246 -29.27 0.29 -4.56
N VAL A 247 -28.44 1.37 -4.52
CA VAL A 247 -28.35 2.30 -3.38
C VAL A 247 -28.39 3.76 -3.85
N THR A 248 -28.56 4.70 -2.92
CA THR A 248 -28.45 6.13 -3.24
C THR A 248 -27.00 6.58 -3.33
N PRO A 249 -26.66 7.57 -4.19
CA PRO A 249 -25.30 8.14 -4.29
C PRO A 249 -24.77 8.64 -2.94
N LYS A 250 -25.64 9.28 -2.15
CA LYS A 250 -25.30 9.79 -0.81
C LYS A 250 -24.92 8.64 0.14
N TYR A 251 -25.72 7.57 0.16
CA TYR A 251 -25.44 6.40 1.00
C TYR A 251 -24.16 5.71 0.58
N LEU A 252 -23.95 5.49 -0.74
CA LEU A 252 -22.70 4.92 -1.26
C LEU A 252 -21.48 5.74 -0.83
N SER A 253 -21.53 7.07 -0.97
CA SER A 253 -20.43 7.96 -0.56
C SER A 253 -20.17 7.91 0.94
N THR A 254 -21.23 7.82 1.76
CA THR A 254 -21.11 7.69 3.23
C THR A 254 -20.46 6.37 3.60
N VAL A 255 -20.90 5.27 3.01
CA VAL A 255 -20.32 3.93 3.22
C VAL A 255 -18.83 3.90 2.85
N CYS A 256 -18.48 4.42 1.66
CA CYS A 256 -17.07 4.51 1.25
C CYS A 256 -16.22 5.31 2.25
N LYS A 257 -16.72 6.48 2.69
CA LYS A 257 -16.01 7.33 3.64
C LYS A 257 -15.82 6.65 5.01
N GLN A 258 -16.84 5.91 5.47
CA GLN A 258 -16.76 5.17 6.74
C GLN A 258 -15.84 3.96 6.67
N ALA A 259 -15.82 3.26 5.51
CA ALA A 259 -15.02 2.05 5.33
C ALA A 259 -13.55 2.35 5.01
N SER A 260 -13.25 3.46 4.30
CA SER A 260 -11.91 3.71 3.75
C SER A 260 -11.37 5.14 3.97
N GLY A 261 -12.10 5.98 4.71
CA GLY A 261 -11.75 7.40 4.87
C GLY A 261 -11.97 8.26 3.61
N LYS A 262 -12.22 7.64 2.44
CA LYS A 262 -12.34 8.31 1.14
C LYS A 262 -13.78 8.19 0.58
N THR A 263 -14.32 9.24 -0.01
CA THR A 263 -15.65 9.22 -0.63
C THR A 263 -15.68 8.34 -1.88
N ALA A 264 -16.87 7.89 -2.30
CA ALA A 264 -17.02 7.13 -3.54
C ALA A 264 -16.50 7.90 -4.77
N LEU A 265 -16.76 9.21 -4.86
CA LEU A 265 -16.22 10.04 -5.93
C LEU A 265 -14.69 10.14 -5.86
N GLY A 266 -14.10 10.16 -4.66
CA GLY A 266 -12.65 10.10 -4.46
C GLY A 266 -12.05 8.83 -5.05
N TRP A 267 -12.67 7.68 -4.81
CA TRP A 267 -12.29 6.40 -5.40
C TRP A 267 -12.44 6.38 -6.93
N ILE A 268 -13.57 6.86 -7.45
CA ILE A 268 -13.79 6.95 -8.91
C ILE A 268 -12.69 7.78 -9.57
N ASN A 269 -12.37 8.94 -9.01
CA ASN A 269 -11.34 9.83 -9.56
C ASN A 269 -9.94 9.18 -9.51
N GLU A 270 -9.64 8.42 -8.48
CA GLU A 270 -8.36 7.69 -8.38
C GLU A 270 -8.22 6.66 -9.51
N TYR A 271 -9.24 5.81 -9.69
CA TYR A 271 -9.22 4.81 -10.76
C TYR A 271 -9.20 5.43 -12.16
N VAL A 272 -9.96 6.50 -12.39
CA VAL A 272 -9.90 7.26 -13.66
C VAL A 272 -8.52 7.87 -13.88
N SER A 273 -7.87 8.34 -12.81
CA SER A 273 -6.51 8.90 -12.87
C SER A 273 -5.48 7.82 -13.23
N LEU A 274 -5.65 6.59 -12.74
CA LEU A 274 -4.82 5.44 -13.12
C LEU A 274 -4.97 5.10 -14.60
N ASP A 275 -6.20 5.03 -15.11
CA ASP A 275 -6.47 4.81 -16.53
C ASP A 275 -5.82 5.90 -17.42
N ILE A 276 -5.95 7.17 -17.01
CA ILE A 276 -5.32 8.28 -17.73
C ILE A 276 -3.81 8.13 -17.77
N ARG A 277 -3.19 7.82 -16.62
CA ARG A 277 -1.74 7.60 -16.51
C ARG A 277 -1.29 6.46 -17.40
N PHE A 278 -1.99 5.34 -17.34
CA PHE A 278 -1.70 4.17 -18.16
C PHE A 278 -1.70 4.51 -19.65
N TRP A 279 -2.78 5.11 -20.16
CA TRP A 279 -2.90 5.45 -21.58
C TRP A 279 -1.92 6.53 -22.04
N LEU A 280 -1.64 7.52 -21.20
CA LEU A 280 -0.68 8.57 -21.54
C LEU A 280 0.76 8.03 -21.57
N LYS A 281 1.11 7.09 -20.69
CA LYS A 281 2.45 6.48 -20.61
C LYS A 281 2.67 5.44 -21.71
N ASN A 282 1.75 4.50 -21.82
CA ASN A 282 1.97 3.23 -22.53
C ASN A 282 1.38 3.19 -23.95
N SER A 283 0.81 4.29 -24.46
CA SER A 283 0.25 4.33 -25.80
C SER A 283 0.78 5.47 -26.66
N ASN A 284 0.83 5.25 -27.99
CA ASN A 284 1.15 6.28 -28.96
C ASN A 284 -0.09 7.08 -29.44
N LYS A 285 -1.25 6.84 -28.81
CA LYS A 285 -2.49 7.56 -29.12
C LYS A 285 -2.35 9.04 -28.83
N THR A 286 -2.98 9.86 -29.67
CA THR A 286 -3.06 11.31 -29.44
C THR A 286 -3.85 11.62 -28.18
N ILE A 287 -3.68 12.82 -27.63
CA ILE A 287 -4.44 13.25 -26.44
C ILE A 287 -5.96 13.22 -26.71
N LYS A 288 -6.37 13.52 -27.95
CA LYS A 288 -7.78 13.47 -28.39
C LYS A 288 -8.30 12.02 -28.38
N GLU A 289 -7.52 11.07 -28.88
CA GLU A 289 -7.90 9.66 -28.89
C GLU A 289 -7.98 9.08 -27.48
N VAL A 290 -7.05 9.43 -26.58
CA VAL A 290 -7.11 9.03 -25.17
C VAL A 290 -8.36 9.59 -24.49
N ALA A 291 -8.66 10.87 -24.70
CA ALA A 291 -9.86 11.50 -24.16
C ALA A 291 -11.14 10.77 -24.65
N HIS A 292 -11.20 10.44 -25.94
CA HIS A 292 -12.32 9.69 -26.53
C HIS A 292 -12.42 8.27 -25.96
N LEU A 293 -11.30 7.55 -25.83
CA LEU A 293 -11.22 6.19 -25.30
C LEU A 293 -11.73 6.10 -23.87
N LEU A 294 -11.41 7.11 -23.05
CA LEU A 294 -11.86 7.26 -21.68
C LEU A 294 -13.24 7.94 -21.55
N LYS A 295 -13.94 8.12 -22.69
CA LYS A 295 -15.29 8.71 -22.78
C LYS A 295 -15.38 10.10 -22.11
N PHE A 296 -14.37 10.95 -22.29
CA PHE A 296 -14.52 12.36 -21.95
C PHE A 296 -15.37 13.07 -23.02
N PRO A 297 -16.27 13.99 -22.61
CA PRO A 297 -17.17 14.68 -23.55
C PRO A 297 -16.42 15.37 -24.68
N ASN A 298 -15.27 15.97 -24.37
CA ASN A 298 -14.35 16.57 -25.33
C ASN A 298 -12.96 16.76 -24.70
N ILE A 299 -12.00 17.20 -25.52
CA ILE A 299 -10.61 17.41 -25.11
C ILE A 299 -10.45 18.50 -24.04
N SER A 300 -11.34 19.52 -24.04
CA SER A 300 -11.29 20.60 -23.04
C SER A 300 -11.65 20.10 -21.64
N PHE A 301 -12.68 19.24 -21.54
CA PHE A 301 -13.04 18.58 -20.28
C PHE A 301 -11.92 17.65 -19.80
N PHE A 302 -11.30 16.90 -20.71
CA PHE A 302 -10.15 16.05 -20.39
C PHE A 302 -8.98 16.90 -19.89
N GLY A 303 -8.67 18.01 -20.55
CA GLY A 303 -7.63 18.95 -20.13
C GLY A 303 -7.89 19.56 -18.75
N LYS A 304 -9.14 19.97 -18.49
CA LYS A 304 -9.55 20.48 -17.17
C LYS A 304 -9.41 19.41 -16.09
N TYR A 305 -9.85 18.19 -16.36
CA TYR A 305 -9.72 17.07 -15.43
C TYR A 305 -8.26 16.79 -15.08
N CYS A 306 -7.37 16.74 -16.08
CA CYS A 306 -5.94 16.53 -15.84
C CYS A 306 -5.32 17.65 -15.00
N ARG A 307 -5.63 18.92 -15.27
CA ARG A 307 -5.15 20.03 -14.43
C ARG A 307 -5.65 19.94 -12.99
N THR A 308 -6.90 19.54 -12.79
CA THR A 308 -7.48 19.39 -11.45
C THR A 308 -6.82 18.27 -10.66
N HIS A 309 -6.51 17.13 -11.30
CA HIS A 309 -6.03 15.93 -10.59
C HIS A 309 -4.51 15.73 -10.65
N PHE A 310 -3.83 16.29 -11.65
CA PHE A 310 -2.37 16.17 -11.82
C PHE A 310 -1.63 17.51 -11.76
N GLY A 311 -2.35 18.63 -11.66
CA GLY A 311 -1.76 19.97 -11.62
C GLY A 311 -1.30 20.51 -12.99
N ILE A 312 -1.23 19.66 -14.04
CA ILE A 312 -0.66 20.00 -15.34
C ILE A 312 -1.55 19.50 -16.49
N SER A 313 -1.28 19.99 -17.71
CA SER A 313 -2.02 19.56 -18.90
C SER A 313 -1.71 18.09 -19.26
N PRO A 314 -2.60 17.37 -19.97
CA PRO A 314 -2.36 16.01 -20.38
C PRO A 314 -1.12 15.85 -21.29
N THR A 315 -0.79 16.87 -22.07
CA THR A 315 0.41 16.87 -22.92
C THR A 315 1.69 16.99 -22.10
N GLU A 316 1.71 17.88 -21.12
CA GLU A 316 2.83 18.04 -20.19
C GLU A 316 2.99 16.79 -19.33
N TYR A 317 1.89 16.25 -18.82
CA TYR A 317 1.90 15.03 -18.02
C TYR A 317 2.47 13.85 -18.81
N ARG A 318 2.09 13.66 -20.07
CA ARG A 318 2.69 12.64 -20.95
C ARG A 318 4.20 12.83 -21.11
N LYS A 319 4.65 14.08 -21.34
CA LYS A 319 6.08 14.38 -21.46
C LYS A 319 6.84 14.03 -20.18
N GLN A 320 6.25 14.36 -19.04
CA GLN A 320 6.85 14.03 -17.72
C GLN A 320 6.96 12.52 -17.51
N LEU A 321 5.88 11.77 -17.76
CA LEU A 321 5.86 10.31 -17.62
C LEU A 321 6.89 9.61 -18.54
N ARG A 322 7.05 10.07 -19.78
CA ARG A 322 8.02 9.51 -20.73
C ARG A 322 9.46 9.86 -20.37
N ARG A 323 9.72 11.10 -19.93
CA ARG A 323 11.06 11.50 -19.44
C ARG A 323 11.52 10.71 -18.22
N GLN A 324 10.60 10.32 -17.36
CA GLN A 324 10.90 9.44 -16.23
C GLN A 324 11.31 8.03 -16.69
N THR A 325 10.75 7.56 -17.81
CA THR A 325 11.12 6.27 -18.41
C THR A 325 12.49 6.34 -19.12
N ASP A 326 12.77 7.45 -19.84
CA ASP A 326 14.04 7.63 -20.60
C ASP A 326 15.26 7.89 -19.69
N LYS A 327 15.06 8.40 -18.47
CA LYS A 327 16.13 8.56 -17.48
C LYS A 327 16.46 7.26 -16.75
N SER A 328 15.69 6.22 -16.96
CA SER A 328 15.85 4.89 -16.40
C SER A 328 16.40 3.86 -17.39
N LEU A 329 16.75 4.29 -18.59
CA LEU A 329 17.56 3.57 -19.58
C LEU A 329 18.99 4.14 -19.62
#